data_4e7ac036daacb45094e54b4d9c6afe20
#
_entry.id   4e7ac036daacb45094e54b4d9c6afe20
#
_cell.length_a   1.000
_cell.length_b   1.000
_cell.length_c   1.000
_cell.angle_alpha   90.00
_cell.angle_beta   90.00
_cell.angle_gamma   90.00
#
_symmetry.space_group_name_H-M   'P 1'
#
loop_
_entity.id
_entity.type
_entity.pdbx_description
1 polymer ?
#
loop_
_entity_poly.entity_id
_entity_poly.type
_entity_poly.pdbx_seq_one_letter_code
_entity_poly.pdbx_strand_id
1 'polypeptide(L)'
;MQEMLRSVYAFNADSGNRKLLKHILRAMSLIDRKLFTYFQNPYEDNAIPIGRNQTISQPSTVARMLLLLDLKEGDNVLEIGAGSGWNAAIISFLVYPGDVISLDRIRELVDSCKKNLENLKQNVEDDGLIARLEDLYFLQEDIFTERGLWEKSFDKIIFTAGIPDKKTEKKIKDIAKELLNENGILICPYVSGPLVIYRKKKKLIREETKEQYVFVPLLEGTEE
;
A
#
# COMPACT_ATOMS: atom_id res chain seq x y z
N MET A 1 -5.26 19.20 -4.82
CA MET A 1 -6.20 18.18 -4.29
C MET A 1 -7.32 17.84 -5.29
N GLN A 2 -8.23 18.74 -5.61
CA GLN A 2 -9.39 18.42 -6.47
C GLN A 2 -9.01 17.89 -7.86
N GLU A 3 -7.97 18.44 -8.48
CA GLU A 3 -7.48 17.99 -9.77
C GLU A 3 -6.89 16.57 -9.69
N MET A 4 -6.09 16.29 -8.65
CA MET A 4 -5.59 14.94 -8.37
C MET A 4 -6.74 13.93 -8.25
N LEU A 5 -7.78 14.25 -7.47
CA LEU A 5 -8.94 13.36 -7.30
C LEU A 5 -9.70 13.13 -8.61
N ARG A 6 -9.80 14.14 -9.48
CA ARG A 6 -10.39 13.98 -10.83
C ARG A 6 -9.55 13.05 -11.70
N SER A 7 -8.21 13.19 -11.69
CA SER A 7 -7.30 12.31 -12.43
C SER A 7 -7.42 10.87 -11.95
N VAL A 8 -7.40 10.67 -10.63
CA VAL A 8 -7.60 9.34 -10.01
C VAL A 8 -8.92 8.71 -10.43
N TYR A 9 -10.01 9.49 -10.39
CA TYR A 9 -11.33 9.01 -10.82
C TYR A 9 -11.34 8.63 -12.31
N ALA A 10 -10.83 9.50 -13.18
CA ALA A 10 -10.82 9.27 -14.62
C ALA A 10 -10.02 8.02 -14.99
N PHE A 11 -8.84 7.84 -14.39
CA PHE A 11 -8.00 6.65 -14.61
C PHE A 11 -8.67 5.35 -14.17
N ASN A 12 -9.47 5.37 -13.11
CA ASN A 12 -10.05 4.18 -12.49
C ASN A 12 -11.56 4.00 -12.74
N ALA A 13 -12.18 4.82 -13.61
CA ALA A 13 -13.64 4.84 -13.82
C ALA A 13 -14.21 3.48 -14.27
N ASP A 14 -13.44 2.71 -15.04
CA ASP A 14 -13.84 1.41 -15.60
C ASP A 14 -13.46 0.21 -14.70
N SER A 15 -13.06 0.46 -13.45
CA SER A 15 -12.60 -0.58 -12.51
C SER A 15 -13.67 -1.60 -12.09
N GLY A 16 -14.96 -1.34 -12.40
CA GLY A 16 -16.08 -2.21 -12.01
C GLY A 16 -16.56 -2.03 -10.56
N ASN A 17 -15.72 -1.53 -9.64
CA ASN A 17 -16.08 -1.32 -8.23
C ASN A 17 -16.18 0.18 -7.88
N ARG A 18 -17.23 0.84 -8.39
CA ARG A 18 -17.47 2.29 -8.18
C ARG A 18 -17.67 2.66 -6.71
N LYS A 19 -18.20 1.74 -5.88
CA LYS A 19 -18.41 2.01 -4.44
C LYS A 19 -17.04 2.14 -3.75
N LEU A 20 -16.14 1.19 -3.95
CA LEU A 20 -14.80 1.22 -3.38
C LEU A 20 -14.00 2.41 -3.94
N LEU A 21 -14.10 2.72 -5.25
CA LEU A 21 -13.45 3.90 -5.82
C LEU A 21 -13.86 5.20 -5.12
N LYS A 22 -15.16 5.39 -4.84
CA LYS A 22 -15.62 6.55 -4.07
C LYS A 22 -15.04 6.60 -2.65
N HIS A 23 -14.94 5.45 -1.97
CA HIS A 23 -14.31 5.36 -0.64
C HIS A 23 -12.82 5.70 -0.70
N ILE A 24 -12.08 5.21 -1.69
CA ILE A 24 -10.66 5.55 -1.91
C ILE A 24 -10.50 7.06 -2.13
N LEU A 25 -11.31 7.66 -2.99
CA LEU A 25 -11.26 9.11 -3.23
C LEU A 25 -11.57 9.92 -1.96
N ARG A 26 -12.53 9.46 -1.14
CA ARG A 26 -12.82 10.08 0.15
C ARG A 26 -11.62 9.96 1.09
N ALA A 27 -11.01 8.79 1.22
CA ALA A 27 -9.79 8.59 2.01
C ALA A 27 -8.67 9.53 1.55
N MET A 28 -8.39 9.60 0.23
CA MET A 28 -7.39 10.49 -0.35
C MET A 28 -7.69 11.97 -0.14
N SER A 29 -8.96 12.36 0.02
CA SER A 29 -9.34 13.75 0.32
C SER A 29 -9.17 14.13 1.78
N LEU A 30 -9.27 13.17 2.70
CA LEU A 30 -9.13 13.35 4.15
C LEU A 30 -7.66 13.20 4.59
N ILE A 31 -6.95 12.25 3.99
CA ILE A 31 -5.54 11.96 4.26
C ILE A 31 -4.68 12.78 3.29
N ASP A 32 -4.45 14.04 3.66
CA ASP A 32 -3.82 15.02 2.78
C ASP A 32 -2.40 14.62 2.40
N ARG A 33 -2.17 14.31 1.11
CA ARG A 33 -0.89 13.87 0.57
C ARG A 33 0.26 14.83 0.85
N LYS A 34 -0.01 16.13 0.99
CA LYS A 34 1.03 17.15 1.31
C LYS A 34 1.72 16.89 2.66
N LEU A 35 1.08 16.18 3.59
CA LEU A 35 1.66 15.84 4.90
C LEU A 35 2.65 14.66 4.81
N PHE A 36 2.73 13.99 3.65
CA PHE A 36 3.55 12.80 3.42
C PHE A 36 4.69 13.03 2.41
N THR A 37 4.91 14.27 2.00
CA THR A 37 6.00 14.65 1.09
C THR A 37 6.39 16.10 1.28
N TYR A 38 7.66 16.42 1.06
CA TYR A 38 8.19 17.80 1.07
C TYR A 38 8.19 18.45 -0.32
N PHE A 39 7.62 17.78 -1.32
CA PHE A 39 7.61 18.26 -2.68
C PHE A 39 6.62 19.42 -2.86
N GLN A 40 6.98 20.41 -3.68
CA GLN A 40 6.17 21.63 -3.87
C GLN A 40 4.80 21.37 -4.50
N ASN A 41 4.70 20.33 -5.36
CA ASN A 41 3.47 19.95 -6.06
C ASN A 41 2.94 18.59 -5.59
N PRO A 42 2.48 18.46 -4.34
CA PRO A 42 2.10 17.17 -3.76
C PRO A 42 0.88 16.52 -4.41
N TYR A 43 0.10 17.27 -5.19
CA TYR A 43 -1.15 16.82 -5.81
C TYR A 43 -1.03 16.47 -7.29
N GLU A 44 0.18 16.47 -7.84
CA GLU A 44 0.40 15.92 -9.19
C GLU A 44 0.12 14.42 -9.19
N ASP A 45 -0.50 13.93 -10.27
CA ASP A 45 -0.75 12.49 -10.44
C ASP A 45 0.50 11.77 -10.98
N ASN A 46 1.59 11.92 -10.22
CA ASN A 46 2.91 11.35 -10.50
C ASN A 46 3.51 10.72 -9.25
N ALA A 47 4.48 9.81 -9.43
CA ALA A 47 5.37 9.38 -8.37
C ALA A 47 6.32 10.54 -8.01
N ILE A 48 6.55 10.79 -6.71
CA ILE A 48 7.33 11.92 -6.19
C ILE A 48 8.42 11.40 -5.27
N PRO A 49 9.69 11.84 -5.41
CA PRO A 49 10.78 11.43 -4.52
C PRO A 49 10.50 11.78 -3.05
N ILE A 50 10.85 10.85 -2.13
CA ILE A 50 10.74 11.02 -0.68
C ILE A 50 12.08 10.81 0.05
N GLY A 51 13.19 10.72 -0.68
CA GLY A 51 14.50 10.39 -0.16
C GLY A 51 14.86 8.91 -0.32
N ARG A 52 16.11 8.55 0.00
CA ARG A 52 16.61 7.15 -0.06
C ARG A 52 16.32 6.45 -1.40
N ASN A 53 16.29 7.18 -2.52
CA ASN A 53 15.90 6.69 -3.85
C ASN A 53 14.49 6.04 -3.87
N GLN A 54 13.62 6.41 -2.93
CA GLN A 54 12.24 5.95 -2.86
C GLN A 54 11.26 7.05 -3.26
N THR A 55 10.02 6.66 -3.55
CA THR A 55 8.97 7.58 -3.99
C THR A 55 7.67 7.35 -3.24
N ILE A 56 6.88 8.40 -3.03
CA ILE A 56 5.45 8.28 -2.82
C ILE A 56 4.80 8.01 -4.18
N SER A 57 4.08 6.91 -4.29
CA SER A 57 3.54 6.43 -5.58
C SER A 57 2.52 7.40 -6.18
N GLN A 58 2.34 7.29 -7.50
CA GLN A 58 1.33 8.01 -8.26
C GLN A 58 -0.08 7.71 -7.71
N PRO A 59 -0.89 8.73 -7.39
CA PRO A 59 -2.23 8.56 -6.81
C PRO A 59 -3.15 7.63 -7.59
N SER A 60 -3.20 7.74 -8.92
CA SER A 60 -4.00 6.86 -9.77
C SER A 60 -3.57 5.40 -9.69
N THR A 61 -2.26 5.15 -9.58
CA THR A 61 -1.70 3.80 -9.41
C THR A 61 -2.04 3.23 -8.03
N VAL A 62 -1.92 4.04 -6.96
CA VAL A 62 -2.35 3.66 -5.61
C VAL A 62 -3.81 3.22 -5.63
N ALA A 63 -4.70 4.06 -6.15
CA ALA A 63 -6.12 3.73 -6.24
C ALA A 63 -6.38 2.44 -7.03
N ARG A 64 -5.65 2.22 -8.14
CA ARG A 64 -5.76 1.00 -8.95
C ARG A 64 -5.38 -0.25 -8.16
N MET A 65 -4.28 -0.20 -7.40
CA MET A 65 -3.85 -1.33 -6.57
C MET A 65 -4.86 -1.63 -5.46
N LEU A 66 -5.38 -0.60 -4.78
CA LEU A 66 -6.39 -0.77 -3.73
C LEU A 66 -7.72 -1.33 -4.26
N LEU A 67 -8.13 -0.93 -5.48
CA LEU A 67 -9.30 -1.51 -6.15
C LEU A 67 -9.11 -3.00 -6.48
N LEU A 68 -7.93 -3.39 -6.95
CA LEU A 68 -7.60 -4.77 -7.29
C LEU A 68 -7.47 -5.65 -6.04
N LEU A 69 -7.05 -5.09 -4.89
CA LEU A 69 -7.08 -5.75 -3.59
C LEU A 69 -8.51 -6.04 -3.11
N ASP A 70 -9.50 -5.31 -3.62
CA ASP A 70 -10.91 -5.43 -3.19
C ASP A 70 -11.05 -5.31 -1.67
N LEU A 71 -10.49 -4.20 -1.12
CA LEU A 71 -10.48 -3.93 0.32
C LEU A 71 -11.89 -3.84 0.90
N LYS A 72 -12.06 -4.38 2.11
CA LYS A 72 -13.31 -4.37 2.87
C LYS A 72 -13.07 -3.95 4.32
N GLU A 73 -14.10 -3.42 4.94
CA GLU A 73 -14.10 -3.17 6.39
C GLU A 73 -13.81 -4.46 7.15
N GLY A 74 -12.89 -4.39 8.13
CA GLY A 74 -12.44 -5.52 8.93
C GLY A 74 -11.32 -6.36 8.31
N ASP A 75 -10.84 -6.07 7.08
CA ASP A 75 -9.69 -6.76 6.51
C ASP A 75 -8.41 -6.45 7.31
N ASN A 76 -7.64 -7.49 7.66
CA ASN A 76 -6.28 -7.34 8.17
C ASN A 76 -5.29 -7.26 7.01
N VAL A 77 -4.50 -6.20 6.96
CA VAL A 77 -3.64 -5.89 5.79
C VAL A 77 -2.17 -5.83 6.16
N LEU A 78 -1.34 -6.46 5.34
CA LEU A 78 0.11 -6.32 5.36
C LEU A 78 0.58 -5.52 4.14
N GLU A 79 1.25 -4.40 4.37
CA GLU A 79 1.94 -3.63 3.34
C GLU A 79 3.44 -3.84 3.44
N ILE A 80 4.11 -4.05 2.30
CA ILE A 80 5.57 -4.15 2.16
C ILE A 80 6.07 -3.01 1.29
N GLY A 81 6.81 -2.08 1.91
CA GLY A 81 7.27 -0.81 1.35
C GLY A 81 6.41 0.36 1.84
N ALA A 82 6.53 0.72 3.14
CA ALA A 82 5.77 1.83 3.75
C ALA A 82 6.03 3.18 3.07
N GLY A 83 7.29 3.40 2.63
CA GLY A 83 7.72 4.61 1.96
C GLY A 83 7.44 5.87 2.77
N SER A 84 6.42 6.64 2.41
CA SER A 84 5.98 7.83 3.15
C SER A 84 4.92 7.56 4.21
N GLY A 85 4.28 6.39 4.20
CA GLY A 85 3.14 6.03 5.03
C GLY A 85 1.78 6.46 4.47
N TRP A 86 1.72 7.18 3.34
CA TRP A 86 0.46 7.68 2.78
C TRP A 86 -0.50 6.55 2.35
N ASN A 87 0.03 5.53 1.66
CA ASN A 87 -0.78 4.39 1.23
C ASN A 87 -1.30 3.59 2.43
N ALA A 88 -0.44 3.33 3.44
CA ALA A 88 -0.83 2.67 4.68
C ALA A 88 -1.97 3.40 5.40
N ALA A 89 -1.91 4.74 5.50
CA ALA A 89 -2.97 5.54 6.11
C ALA A 89 -4.29 5.44 5.33
N ILE A 90 -4.25 5.44 3.99
CA ILE A 90 -5.44 5.23 3.15
C ILE A 90 -6.02 3.83 3.39
N ILE A 91 -5.18 2.79 3.42
CA ILE A 91 -5.61 1.41 3.68
C ILE A 91 -6.29 1.33 5.06
N SER A 92 -5.67 1.88 6.11
CA SER A 92 -6.21 1.88 7.48
C SER A 92 -7.59 2.54 7.54
N PHE A 93 -7.78 3.68 6.86
CA PHE A 93 -9.10 4.31 6.73
C PHE A 93 -10.14 3.38 6.09
N LEU A 94 -9.75 2.63 5.06
CA LEU A 94 -10.67 1.81 4.27
C LEU A 94 -11.07 0.50 4.96
N VAL A 95 -10.16 -0.08 5.76
CA VAL A 95 -10.36 -1.41 6.36
C VAL A 95 -10.83 -1.36 7.81
N TYR A 96 -10.85 -0.19 8.45
CA TYR A 96 -11.29 -0.06 9.83
C TYR A 96 -12.59 -0.87 10.11
N PRO A 97 -12.66 -1.67 11.20
CA PRO A 97 -11.72 -1.80 12.32
C PRO A 97 -10.64 -2.90 12.15
N GLY A 98 -10.22 -3.21 10.92
CA GLY A 98 -9.12 -4.14 10.66
C GLY A 98 -7.75 -3.51 10.92
N ASP A 99 -6.77 -4.36 11.26
CA ASP A 99 -5.38 -3.96 11.52
C ASP A 99 -4.61 -3.73 10.21
N VAL A 100 -3.70 -2.73 10.21
CA VAL A 100 -2.74 -2.53 9.13
C VAL A 100 -1.31 -2.58 9.68
N ILE A 101 -0.52 -3.51 9.19
CA ILE A 101 0.91 -3.56 9.45
C ILE A 101 1.63 -3.16 8.16
N SER A 102 2.44 -2.11 8.25
CA SER A 102 3.21 -1.58 7.13
C SER A 102 4.71 -1.67 7.43
N LEU A 103 5.43 -2.38 6.56
CA LEU A 103 6.85 -2.66 6.71
C LEU A 103 7.67 -1.78 5.76
N ASP A 104 8.80 -1.32 6.24
CA ASP A 104 9.88 -0.84 5.38
C ASP A 104 11.21 -1.38 5.88
N ARG A 105 12.13 -1.64 4.95
CA ARG A 105 13.46 -2.09 5.27
C ARG A 105 14.39 -0.95 5.72
N ILE A 106 14.03 0.30 5.43
CA ILE A 106 14.81 1.51 5.70
C ILE A 106 14.29 2.18 6.97
N ARG A 107 15.11 2.24 8.02
CA ARG A 107 14.75 2.83 9.33
C ARG A 107 14.25 4.27 9.20
N GLU A 108 14.97 5.11 8.47
CA GLU A 108 14.63 6.53 8.29
C GLU A 108 13.25 6.71 7.68
N LEU A 109 12.81 5.83 6.76
CA LEU A 109 11.47 5.87 6.20
C LEU A 109 10.41 5.46 7.23
N VAL A 110 10.66 4.44 8.03
CA VAL A 110 9.76 4.03 9.12
C VAL A 110 9.55 5.17 10.12
N ASP A 111 10.63 5.86 10.52
CA ASP A 111 10.55 6.99 11.43
C ASP A 111 9.80 8.17 10.80
N SER A 112 10.00 8.39 9.50
CA SER A 112 9.26 9.40 8.73
C SER A 112 7.76 9.06 8.63
N CYS A 113 7.40 7.79 8.42
CA CYS A 113 6.00 7.35 8.42
C CYS A 113 5.31 7.67 9.74
N LYS A 114 5.94 7.33 10.87
CA LYS A 114 5.41 7.61 12.21
C LYS A 114 5.20 9.10 12.41
N LYS A 115 6.19 9.92 12.03
CA LYS A 115 6.11 11.38 12.11
C LYS A 115 4.99 11.95 11.22
N ASN A 116 4.87 11.46 9.99
CA ASN A 116 3.83 11.90 9.06
C ASN A 116 2.43 11.55 9.58
N LEU A 117 2.26 10.35 10.17
CA LEU A 117 1.00 9.92 10.77
C LEU A 117 0.63 10.81 11.97
N GLU A 118 1.58 11.12 12.86
CA GLU A 118 1.36 12.03 13.98
C GLU A 118 1.00 13.44 13.50
N ASN A 119 1.70 13.95 12.47
CA ASN A 119 1.36 15.23 11.86
C ASN A 119 -0.07 15.21 11.28
N LEU A 120 -0.49 14.13 10.64
CA LEU A 120 -1.86 14.00 10.14
C LEU A 120 -2.85 14.08 11.30
N LYS A 121 -2.67 13.29 12.36
CA LYS A 121 -3.57 13.27 13.53
C LYS A 121 -3.68 14.64 14.20
N GLN A 122 -2.58 15.41 14.27
CA GLN A 122 -2.56 16.76 14.85
C GLN A 122 -3.23 17.83 13.98
N ASN A 123 -3.32 17.61 12.67
CA ASN A 123 -3.90 18.57 11.71
C ASN A 123 -5.34 18.25 11.31
N VAL A 124 -5.95 17.25 11.93
CA VAL A 124 -7.32 16.81 11.65
C VAL A 124 -8.17 16.94 12.91
N GLU A 125 -9.34 17.59 12.79
CA GLU A 125 -10.33 17.72 13.87
C GLU A 125 -11.42 16.64 13.79
N ASP A 126 -11.23 15.58 12.97
CA ASP A 126 -12.18 14.48 12.76
C ASP A 126 -11.79 13.28 13.61
N ASP A 127 -12.40 13.13 14.79
CA ASP A 127 -12.20 12.00 15.71
C ASP A 127 -12.45 10.65 15.01
N GLY A 128 -13.39 10.60 14.08
CA GLY A 128 -13.67 9.40 13.30
C GLY A 128 -12.54 9.02 12.35
N LEU A 129 -11.81 10.00 11.80
CA LEU A 129 -10.59 9.73 11.03
C LEU A 129 -9.47 9.28 11.96
N ILE A 130 -9.27 9.94 13.11
CA ILE A 130 -8.22 9.58 14.07
C ILE A 130 -8.40 8.13 14.53
N ALA A 131 -9.63 7.74 14.93
CA ALA A 131 -9.94 6.37 15.33
C ALA A 131 -9.59 5.32 14.25
N ARG A 132 -9.77 5.67 12.97
CA ARG A 132 -9.42 4.79 11.83
C ARG A 132 -7.93 4.61 11.59
N LEU A 133 -7.09 5.38 12.26
CA LEU A 133 -5.62 5.36 12.13
C LEU A 133 -4.92 4.78 13.38
N GLU A 134 -5.68 4.34 14.40
CA GLU A 134 -5.10 3.82 15.64
C GLU A 134 -4.46 2.45 15.46
N ASP A 135 -5.05 1.58 14.63
CA ASP A 135 -4.57 0.22 14.37
C ASP A 135 -3.65 0.15 13.13
N LEU A 136 -2.88 1.22 12.89
CA LEU A 136 -1.85 1.31 11.87
C LEU A 136 -0.45 1.27 12.51
N TYR A 137 0.32 0.23 12.17
CA TYR A 137 1.64 -0.04 12.73
C TYR A 137 2.72 0.03 11.65
N PHE A 138 3.81 0.80 11.91
CA PHE A 138 4.99 0.88 11.06
C PHE A 138 6.17 0.17 11.73
N LEU A 139 6.73 -0.83 11.05
CA LEU A 139 7.85 -1.65 11.55
C LEU A 139 9.01 -1.64 10.56
N GLN A 140 10.24 -1.60 11.09
CA GLN A 140 11.43 -1.81 10.26
C GLN A 140 11.71 -3.30 10.17
N GLU A 141 11.37 -3.90 9.03
CA GLU A 141 11.58 -5.34 8.80
C GLU A 141 11.80 -5.66 7.33
N ASP A 142 12.53 -6.75 7.08
CA ASP A 142 12.60 -7.40 5.78
C ASP A 142 11.73 -8.65 5.78
N ILE A 143 10.65 -8.62 5.01
CA ILE A 143 9.69 -9.73 4.89
C ILE A 143 10.34 -11.05 4.45
N PHE A 144 11.54 -11.03 3.87
CA PHE A 144 12.23 -12.23 3.41
C PHE A 144 13.11 -12.89 4.46
N THR A 145 13.48 -12.19 5.54
CA THR A 145 14.44 -12.68 6.55
C THR A 145 13.78 -13.01 7.88
N GLU A 146 12.77 -12.25 8.32
CA GLU A 146 12.16 -12.38 9.64
C GLU A 146 10.80 -13.08 9.57
N ARG A 147 10.81 -14.40 9.42
CA ARG A 147 9.56 -15.20 9.38
C ARG A 147 8.97 -15.51 10.76
N GLY A 148 9.70 -15.23 11.84
CA GLY A 148 9.31 -15.63 13.19
C GLY A 148 8.24 -14.77 13.86
N LEU A 149 7.90 -13.59 13.30
CA LEU A 149 6.89 -12.67 13.85
C LEU A 149 5.46 -12.95 13.37
N TRP A 150 5.27 -13.90 12.46
CA TRP A 150 4.02 -14.07 11.76
C TRP A 150 3.19 -15.25 12.28
N GLU A 151 2.71 -15.15 13.50
CA GLU A 151 1.59 -15.98 13.97
C GLU A 151 0.25 -15.53 13.38
N LYS A 152 0.21 -14.33 12.76
CA LYS A 152 -0.98 -13.76 12.11
C LYS A 152 -0.96 -14.09 10.61
N SER A 153 -2.13 -14.32 10.06
CA SER A 153 -2.38 -14.32 8.62
C SER A 153 -3.20 -13.08 8.23
N PHE A 154 -3.16 -12.72 6.94
CA PHE A 154 -3.72 -11.48 6.44
C PHE A 154 -4.78 -11.75 5.36
N ASP A 155 -5.81 -10.90 5.32
CA ASP A 155 -6.81 -10.94 4.26
C ASP A 155 -6.27 -10.31 2.98
N LYS A 156 -5.40 -9.31 3.14
CA LYS A 156 -4.77 -8.62 2.01
C LYS A 156 -3.29 -8.39 2.26
N ILE A 157 -2.50 -8.55 1.19
CA ILE A 157 -1.07 -8.22 1.19
C ILE A 157 -0.77 -7.36 -0.02
N ILE A 158 -0.06 -6.26 0.16
CA ILE A 158 0.34 -5.36 -0.91
C ILE A 158 1.84 -5.08 -0.87
N PHE A 159 2.51 -5.29 -2.00
CA PHE A 159 3.88 -4.84 -2.21
C PHE A 159 3.84 -3.53 -3.00
N THR A 160 4.51 -2.51 -2.53
CA THR A 160 4.62 -1.19 -3.16
C THR A 160 5.97 -0.98 -3.84
N ALA A 161 6.85 -2.00 -3.79
CA ALA A 161 8.10 -2.09 -4.52
C ALA A 161 8.05 -3.25 -5.52
N GLY A 162 8.77 -3.11 -6.64
CA GLY A 162 8.66 -3.98 -7.81
C GLY A 162 9.53 -5.23 -7.74
N ILE A 163 9.01 -6.34 -8.21
CA ILE A 163 9.71 -7.61 -8.38
C ILE A 163 10.86 -7.42 -9.39
N PRO A 164 12.14 -7.62 -8.97
CA PRO A 164 13.27 -7.46 -9.88
C PRO A 164 13.54 -8.72 -10.73
N ASP A 165 13.19 -9.90 -10.23
CA ASP A 165 13.52 -11.17 -10.88
C ASP A 165 12.59 -12.32 -10.48
N LYS A 166 12.72 -13.45 -11.19
CA LYS A 166 11.93 -14.67 -10.93
C LYS A 166 12.17 -15.31 -9.55
N LYS A 167 13.37 -15.11 -8.97
CA LYS A 167 13.70 -15.65 -7.64
C LYS A 167 12.88 -14.93 -6.57
N THR A 168 12.81 -13.60 -6.67
CA THR A 168 12.00 -12.76 -5.78
C THR A 168 10.51 -13.06 -5.96
N GLU A 169 10.02 -13.22 -7.20
CA GLU A 169 8.63 -13.61 -7.45
C GLU A 169 8.27 -14.95 -6.78
N LYS A 170 9.19 -15.93 -6.83
CA LYS A 170 8.99 -17.20 -6.14
C LYS A 170 8.85 -17.02 -4.62
N LYS A 171 9.69 -16.20 -4.00
CA LYS A 171 9.59 -15.87 -2.56
C LYS A 171 8.24 -15.23 -2.22
N ILE A 172 7.78 -14.26 -3.04
CA ILE A 172 6.47 -13.60 -2.86
C ILE A 172 5.32 -14.61 -2.99
N LYS A 173 5.41 -15.54 -3.93
CA LYS A 173 4.43 -16.63 -4.07
C LYS A 173 4.38 -17.53 -2.83
N ASP A 174 5.52 -17.78 -2.20
CA ASP A 174 5.57 -18.58 -0.97
C ASP A 174 4.99 -17.78 0.21
N ILE A 175 5.25 -16.46 0.32
CA ILE A 175 4.58 -15.55 1.26
C ILE A 175 3.05 -15.59 1.06
N ALA A 176 2.57 -15.55 -0.18
CA ALA A 176 1.14 -15.62 -0.47
C ALA A 176 0.50 -16.93 0.01
N LYS A 177 1.21 -18.04 -0.09
CA LYS A 177 0.72 -19.35 0.42
C LYS A 177 0.66 -19.39 1.95
N GLU A 178 1.68 -18.81 2.58
CA GLU A 178 1.90 -18.90 4.03
C GLU A 178 1.01 -17.89 4.77
N LEU A 179 1.04 -16.61 4.37
CA LEU A 179 0.47 -15.52 5.14
C LEU A 179 -0.94 -15.08 4.70
N LEU A 180 -1.41 -15.44 3.49
CA LEU A 180 -2.79 -15.11 3.12
C LEU A 180 -3.80 -16.02 3.79
N ASN A 181 -4.89 -15.43 4.28
CA ASN A 181 -6.12 -16.16 4.63
C ASN A 181 -6.77 -16.79 3.40
N GLU A 182 -7.67 -17.76 3.60
CA GLU A 182 -8.54 -18.27 2.53
C GLU A 182 -9.39 -17.11 1.97
N ASN A 183 -9.50 -17.02 0.65
CA ASN A 183 -10.06 -15.90 -0.11
C ASN A 183 -9.25 -14.58 -0.05
N GLY A 184 -8.06 -14.60 0.55
CA GLY A 184 -7.16 -13.45 0.59
C GLY A 184 -6.56 -13.11 -0.79
N ILE A 185 -6.09 -11.87 -0.92
CA ILE A 185 -5.51 -11.33 -2.15
C ILE A 185 -4.15 -10.71 -1.83
N LEU A 186 -3.13 -11.06 -2.63
CA LEU A 186 -1.84 -10.38 -2.63
C LEU A 186 -1.62 -9.70 -3.97
N ILE A 187 -1.15 -8.46 -3.95
CA ILE A 187 -0.74 -7.70 -5.14
C ILE A 187 0.72 -7.30 -5.03
N CYS A 188 1.46 -7.49 -6.10
CA CYS A 188 2.83 -7.02 -6.24
C CYS A 188 3.10 -6.56 -7.67
N PRO A 189 3.79 -5.41 -7.88
CA PRO A 189 4.22 -4.96 -9.20
C PRO A 189 5.50 -5.66 -9.64
N TYR A 190 5.84 -5.61 -10.94
CA TYR A 190 7.21 -5.73 -11.40
C TYR A 190 7.92 -4.37 -11.33
N VAL A 191 9.29 -4.37 -11.34
CA VAL A 191 10.05 -3.12 -11.49
C VAL A 191 9.64 -2.38 -12.76
N SER A 192 9.40 -3.12 -13.84
CA SER A 192 8.79 -2.62 -15.09
C SER A 192 7.92 -3.73 -15.66
N GLY A 193 6.61 -3.51 -15.68
CA GLY A 193 5.67 -4.55 -16.10
C GLY A 193 4.28 -4.43 -15.50
N PRO A 194 3.48 -5.51 -15.58
CA PRO A 194 2.15 -5.57 -15.01
C PRO A 194 2.16 -5.65 -13.48
N LEU A 195 1.00 -5.50 -12.87
CA LEU A 195 0.76 -5.95 -11.49
C LEU A 195 0.46 -7.43 -11.50
N VAL A 196 1.09 -8.19 -10.60
CA VAL A 196 0.80 -9.59 -10.34
C VAL A 196 -0.18 -9.69 -9.17
N ILE A 197 -1.20 -10.52 -9.34
CA ILE A 197 -2.25 -10.72 -8.35
C ILE A 197 -2.27 -12.20 -7.99
N TYR A 198 -2.10 -12.51 -6.71
CA TYR A 198 -2.32 -13.83 -6.17
C TYR A 198 -3.63 -13.86 -5.38
N ARG A 199 -4.52 -14.80 -5.72
CA ARG A 199 -5.76 -15.06 -4.97
C ARG A 199 -5.68 -16.43 -4.33
N LYS A 200 -5.77 -16.49 -3.00
CA LYS A 200 -5.81 -17.75 -2.27
C LYS A 200 -7.24 -18.26 -2.19
N LYS A 201 -7.49 -19.35 -2.89
CA LYS A 201 -8.66 -20.19 -2.73
C LYS A 201 -8.12 -21.59 -2.39
N LYS A 202 -8.87 -22.64 -2.52
CA LYS A 202 -8.34 -24.03 -2.37
C LYS A 202 -6.96 -24.23 -3.02
N LYS A 203 -6.63 -23.42 -4.03
CA LYS A 203 -5.31 -23.30 -4.66
C LYS A 203 -4.97 -21.81 -4.83
N LEU A 204 -3.68 -21.49 -4.88
CA LEU A 204 -3.22 -20.15 -5.21
C LEU A 204 -3.35 -19.91 -6.72
N ILE A 205 -4.16 -18.94 -7.10
CA ILE A 205 -4.38 -18.51 -8.49
C ILE A 205 -3.53 -17.27 -8.73
N ARG A 206 -2.81 -17.22 -9.86
CA ARG A 206 -1.98 -16.09 -10.30
C ARG A 206 -2.61 -15.45 -11.52
N GLU A 207 -2.76 -14.14 -11.47
CA GLU A 207 -3.28 -13.28 -12.54
C GLU A 207 -2.30 -12.12 -12.78
N GLU A 208 -2.43 -11.45 -13.92
CA GLU A 208 -1.69 -10.22 -14.23
C GLU A 208 -2.62 -9.18 -14.83
N THR A 209 -2.33 -7.90 -14.57
CA THR A 209 -3.00 -6.79 -15.27
C THR A 209 -2.50 -6.67 -16.71
N LYS A 210 -3.26 -5.97 -17.56
CA LYS A 210 -2.82 -5.64 -18.92
C LYS A 210 -1.98 -4.38 -18.95
N GLU A 211 -2.21 -3.49 -17.99
CA GLU A 211 -1.52 -2.22 -17.85
C GLU A 211 -0.07 -2.44 -17.37
N GLN A 212 0.80 -1.54 -17.79
CA GLN A 212 2.22 -1.56 -17.42
C GLN A 212 2.53 -0.44 -16.43
N TYR A 213 3.40 -0.72 -15.48
CA TYR A 213 3.78 0.18 -14.40
C TYR A 213 5.30 0.18 -14.22
N VAL A 214 5.82 1.21 -13.56
CA VAL A 214 7.22 1.30 -13.15
C VAL A 214 7.26 1.54 -11.65
N PHE A 215 8.03 0.71 -10.95
CA PHE A 215 8.23 0.80 -9.50
C PHE A 215 9.71 0.75 -9.14
N VAL A 216 10.04 1.28 -7.97
CA VAL A 216 11.36 1.06 -7.35
C VAL A 216 11.55 -0.44 -7.06
N PRO A 217 12.77 -0.98 -7.16
CA PRO A 217 12.99 -2.40 -6.95
C PRO A 217 12.78 -2.83 -5.50
N LEU A 218 12.17 -4.00 -5.31
CA LEU A 218 12.08 -4.68 -4.01
C LEU A 218 13.46 -5.25 -3.68
N LEU A 219 14.05 -4.79 -2.59
CA LEU A 219 15.37 -5.18 -2.11
C LEU A 219 15.28 -5.97 -0.80
N GLU A 220 16.23 -6.86 -0.56
CA GLU A 220 16.37 -7.64 0.67
C GLU A 220 17.34 -6.94 1.65
N GLY A 221 17.20 -7.25 2.94
CA GLY A 221 18.03 -6.71 4.01
C GLY A 221 17.55 -5.35 4.53
N THR A 222 17.73 -5.13 5.83
CA THR A 222 17.42 -3.84 6.47
C THR A 222 18.54 -2.82 6.27
N GLU A 223 18.21 -1.52 6.35
CA GLU A 223 19.12 -0.39 6.18
C GLU A 223 18.82 0.67 7.25
N GLU A 224 19.85 1.21 7.90
CA GLU A 224 19.74 2.29 8.88
C GLU A 224 19.43 3.65 8.24
#